data_aa315f7912365c229560cdb908336764
#
_entry.id   aa315f7912365c229560cdb908336764
#
_cell.length_a   1.000
_cell.length_b   1.000
_cell.length_c   1.000
_cell.angle_alpha   90.00
_cell.angle_beta   90.00
_cell.angle_gamma   90.00
#
_symmetry.space_group_name_H-M   'P 1'
#
loop_
_entity.id
_entity.type
_entity.pdbx_description
1 polymer ?
#
loop_
_entity_poly.entity_id
_entity_poly.type
_entity_poly.pdbx_seq_one_letter_code
_entity_poly.pdbx_strand_id
1 'polypeptide(L)'
;MNKVLDLTDNELIQSFQEGNTRAFDALLDRHQERIYNTILFMVKDSYLAEDLIQEIFIKIIDNLKQRKYNEEGKFLPWALRISHNFCVDHFRKVKRTPTIKTSDDQDLFEVINHSDHSADYKMTRKQTHQSIQQLVDLLPEEQREIIVLRHYANLSFKEIATMTNCSINTALGRMRYGLINLRKMMNERGMTM
;
A
#
# COMPACT_ATOMS: atom_id res chain seq x y z
N MET A 1 -26.50 -9.60 17.72
CA MET A 1 -25.14 -10.18 17.64
C MET A 1 -24.74 -10.30 16.19
N ASN A 2 -23.67 -9.62 15.78
CA ASN A 2 -23.31 -9.43 14.37
C ASN A 2 -22.73 -10.72 13.75
N LYS A 3 -23.59 -11.56 13.19
CA LYS A 3 -23.19 -12.78 12.45
C LYS A 3 -22.25 -12.52 11.26
N VAL A 4 -22.17 -11.27 10.80
CA VAL A 4 -21.36 -10.89 9.63
C VAL A 4 -19.86 -10.77 9.96
N LEU A 5 -19.48 -10.49 11.21
CA LEU A 5 -18.09 -10.31 11.61
C LEU A 5 -17.31 -11.63 11.72
N ASP A 6 -18.01 -12.77 11.87
CA ASP A 6 -17.40 -14.10 12.01
C ASP A 6 -17.20 -14.80 10.64
N LEU A 7 -17.71 -14.24 9.55
CA LEU A 7 -17.63 -14.81 8.22
C LEU A 7 -16.20 -14.68 7.66
N THR A 8 -15.78 -15.65 6.88
CA THR A 8 -14.54 -15.58 6.08
C THR A 8 -14.68 -14.56 4.95
N ASP A 9 -13.56 -14.09 4.40
CA ASP A 9 -13.58 -13.15 3.26
C ASP A 9 -14.36 -13.70 2.07
N ASN A 10 -14.27 -15.01 1.80
CA ASN A 10 -15.05 -15.65 0.72
C ASN A 10 -16.55 -15.63 0.98
N GLU A 11 -16.98 -15.92 2.21
CA GLU A 11 -18.39 -15.85 2.58
C GLU A 11 -18.93 -14.42 2.52
N LEU A 12 -18.11 -13.44 2.91
CA LEU A 12 -18.45 -12.01 2.77
C LEU A 12 -18.61 -11.61 1.29
N ILE A 13 -17.69 -12.04 0.44
CA ILE A 13 -17.73 -11.77 -1.00
C ILE A 13 -18.98 -12.40 -1.63
N GLN A 14 -19.27 -13.66 -1.32
CA GLN A 14 -20.45 -14.33 -1.80
C GLN A 14 -21.74 -13.61 -1.34
N SER A 15 -21.85 -13.30 -0.06
CA SER A 15 -22.98 -12.55 0.49
C SER A 15 -23.15 -11.17 -0.17
N PHE A 16 -22.04 -10.48 -0.46
CA PHE A 16 -22.08 -9.23 -1.22
C PHE A 16 -22.57 -9.40 -2.65
N GLN A 17 -22.12 -10.44 -3.35
CA GLN A 17 -22.57 -10.78 -4.70
C GLN A 17 -24.06 -11.18 -4.77
N GLU A 18 -24.63 -11.64 -3.64
CA GLU A 18 -26.06 -11.93 -3.45
C GLU A 18 -26.89 -10.67 -3.08
N GLY A 19 -26.22 -9.50 -2.95
CA GLY A 19 -26.88 -8.21 -2.71
C GLY A 19 -26.75 -7.66 -1.29
N ASN A 20 -26.04 -8.34 -0.39
CA ASN A 20 -25.84 -7.85 0.98
C ASN A 20 -24.68 -6.84 1.03
N THR A 21 -24.99 -5.55 0.97
CA THR A 21 -23.97 -4.48 1.01
C THR A 21 -23.17 -4.46 2.31
N ARG A 22 -23.78 -4.83 3.46
CA ARG A 22 -23.08 -4.87 4.77
C ARG A 22 -21.93 -5.88 4.80
N ALA A 23 -21.99 -6.91 3.95
CA ALA A 23 -20.87 -7.87 3.83
C ALA A 23 -19.64 -7.19 3.23
N PHE A 24 -19.81 -6.23 2.31
CA PHE A 24 -18.69 -5.46 1.78
C PHE A 24 -18.12 -4.47 2.81
N ASP A 25 -18.97 -3.83 3.61
CA ASP A 25 -18.52 -2.96 4.71
C ASP A 25 -17.61 -3.74 5.68
N ALA A 26 -18.03 -4.95 6.08
CA ALA A 26 -17.21 -5.82 6.94
C ALA A 26 -15.88 -6.23 6.29
N LEU A 27 -15.85 -6.44 4.98
CA LEU A 27 -14.64 -6.74 4.22
C LEU A 27 -13.69 -5.55 4.18
N LEU A 28 -14.23 -4.34 3.99
CA LEU A 28 -13.48 -3.08 4.06
C LEU A 28 -12.88 -2.87 5.44
N ASP A 29 -13.66 -3.01 6.50
CA ASP A 29 -13.19 -2.83 7.89
C ASP A 29 -11.98 -3.70 8.22
N ARG A 30 -11.89 -4.90 7.62
CA ARG A 30 -10.73 -5.80 7.80
C ARG A 30 -9.48 -5.37 7.05
N HIS A 31 -9.63 -4.80 5.88
CA HIS A 31 -8.53 -4.70 4.91
C HIS A 31 -8.18 -3.27 4.51
N GLN A 32 -9.08 -2.28 4.74
CA GLN A 32 -8.90 -0.90 4.27
C GLN A 32 -7.60 -0.27 4.78
N GLU A 33 -7.23 -0.48 6.04
CA GLU A 33 -6.01 0.09 6.61
C GLU A 33 -4.75 -0.42 5.88
N ARG A 34 -4.70 -1.72 5.56
CA ARG A 34 -3.56 -2.30 4.84
C ARG A 34 -3.49 -1.82 3.39
N ILE A 35 -4.66 -1.70 2.75
CA ILE A 35 -4.77 -1.19 1.38
C ILE A 35 -4.33 0.28 1.36
N TYR A 36 -4.87 1.10 2.27
CA TYR A 36 -4.52 2.52 2.38
C TYR A 36 -3.03 2.73 2.62
N ASN A 37 -2.46 2.04 3.62
CA ASN A 37 -1.05 2.16 3.94
C ASN A 37 -0.16 1.76 2.76
N THR A 38 -0.54 0.72 2.00
CA THR A 38 0.21 0.32 0.81
C THR A 38 0.15 1.41 -0.27
N ILE A 39 -1.01 2.00 -0.52
CA ILE A 39 -1.17 3.12 -1.46
C ILE A 39 -0.34 4.31 -0.99
N LEU A 40 -0.48 4.71 0.28
CA LEU A 40 0.24 5.85 0.86
C LEU A 40 1.77 5.70 0.70
N PHE A 41 2.31 4.51 0.95
CA PHE A 41 3.74 4.22 0.73
C PHE A 41 4.16 4.33 -0.74
N MET A 42 3.26 4.03 -1.67
CA MET A 42 3.56 4.14 -3.10
C MET A 42 3.53 5.58 -3.58
N VAL A 43 2.52 6.35 -3.14
CA VAL A 43 2.29 7.72 -3.65
C VAL A 43 2.96 8.80 -2.83
N LYS A 44 3.27 8.54 -1.54
CA LYS A 44 3.90 9.46 -0.58
C LYS A 44 3.14 10.77 -0.32
N ASP A 45 1.89 10.83 -0.70
CA ASP A 45 0.99 11.96 -0.54
C ASP A 45 -0.34 11.45 0.03
N SER A 46 -0.72 11.95 1.21
CA SER A 46 -1.93 11.50 1.92
C SER A 46 -3.20 11.90 1.19
N TYR A 47 -3.25 13.11 0.60
CA TYR A 47 -4.42 13.57 -0.16
C TYR A 47 -4.60 12.73 -1.43
N LEU A 48 -3.52 12.51 -2.16
CA LEU A 48 -3.56 11.63 -3.33
C LEU A 48 -3.94 10.19 -2.94
N ALA A 49 -3.44 9.67 -1.81
CA ALA A 49 -3.78 8.34 -1.34
C ALA A 49 -5.26 8.20 -0.99
N GLU A 50 -5.87 9.25 -0.39
CA GLU A 50 -7.30 9.30 -0.08
C GLU A 50 -8.15 9.34 -1.35
N ASP A 51 -7.75 10.07 -2.37
CA ASP A 51 -8.45 10.10 -3.66
C ASP A 51 -8.33 8.75 -4.38
N LEU A 52 -7.12 8.21 -4.48
CA LEU A 52 -6.90 6.95 -5.19
C LEU A 52 -7.59 5.76 -4.51
N ILE A 53 -7.66 5.71 -3.16
CA ILE A 53 -8.32 4.60 -2.48
C ILE A 53 -9.82 4.55 -2.78
N GLN A 54 -10.49 5.69 -2.94
CA GLN A 54 -11.90 5.74 -3.31
C GLN A 54 -12.12 5.15 -4.70
N GLU A 55 -11.32 5.55 -5.69
CA GLU A 55 -11.40 5.01 -7.05
C GLU A 55 -11.05 3.51 -7.08
N ILE A 56 -10.07 3.08 -6.29
CA ILE A 56 -9.68 1.68 -6.17
C ILE A 56 -10.81 0.85 -5.57
N PHE A 57 -11.50 1.35 -4.53
CA PHE A 57 -12.64 0.64 -3.94
C PHE A 57 -13.81 0.51 -4.91
N ILE A 58 -14.11 1.56 -5.70
CA ILE A 58 -15.10 1.48 -6.76
C ILE A 58 -14.72 0.35 -7.75
N LYS A 59 -13.47 0.30 -8.17
CA LYS A 59 -12.98 -0.74 -9.07
C LYS A 59 -13.03 -2.15 -8.47
N ILE A 60 -12.75 -2.28 -7.17
CA ILE A 60 -12.89 -3.54 -6.42
C ILE A 60 -14.36 -3.98 -6.41
N ILE A 61 -15.28 -3.07 -6.05
CA ILE A 61 -16.73 -3.32 -6.04
C ILE A 61 -17.21 -3.81 -7.41
N ASP A 62 -16.84 -3.12 -8.47
CA ASP A 62 -17.25 -3.47 -9.82
C ASP A 62 -16.74 -4.85 -10.24
N ASN A 63 -15.49 -5.17 -9.91
CA ASN A 63 -14.92 -6.49 -10.18
C ASN A 63 -15.62 -7.60 -9.38
N LEU A 64 -15.98 -7.35 -8.12
CA LEU A 64 -16.73 -8.31 -7.29
C LEU A 64 -18.15 -8.53 -7.84
N LYS A 65 -18.86 -7.45 -8.21
CA LYS A 65 -20.20 -7.53 -8.81
C LYS A 65 -20.19 -8.27 -10.16
N GLN A 66 -19.13 -8.08 -10.94
CA GLN A 66 -18.94 -8.76 -12.22
C GLN A 66 -18.39 -10.19 -12.06
N ARG A 67 -18.25 -10.69 -10.83
CA ARG A 67 -17.72 -12.02 -10.50
C ARG A 67 -16.33 -12.28 -11.11
N LYS A 68 -15.50 -11.24 -11.24
CA LYS A 68 -14.13 -11.35 -11.74
C LYS A 68 -13.12 -11.78 -10.67
N TYR A 69 -13.54 -11.84 -9.41
CA TYR A 69 -12.75 -12.42 -8.34
C TYR A 69 -12.87 -13.93 -8.36
N ASN A 70 -11.74 -14.62 -8.56
CA ASN A 70 -11.65 -16.08 -8.59
C ASN A 70 -10.47 -16.63 -7.74
N GLU A 71 -9.90 -15.79 -6.91
CA GLU A 71 -8.75 -16.16 -6.06
C GLU A 71 -9.25 -16.56 -4.66
N GLU A 72 -9.70 -17.81 -4.52
CA GLU A 72 -10.27 -18.34 -3.29
C GLU A 72 -9.39 -18.05 -2.06
N GLY A 73 -9.96 -17.37 -1.05
CA GLY A 73 -9.30 -17.05 0.22
C GLY A 73 -8.16 -16.02 0.15
N LYS A 74 -7.94 -15.37 -0.98
CA LYS A 74 -6.84 -14.41 -1.19
C LYS A 74 -7.30 -13.01 -1.54
N PHE A 75 -8.38 -12.54 -0.90
CA PHE A 75 -8.94 -11.21 -1.19
C PHE A 75 -7.91 -10.09 -1.05
N LEU A 76 -7.18 -10.04 0.06
CA LEU A 76 -6.22 -8.95 0.29
C LEU A 76 -5.10 -8.91 -0.78
N PRO A 77 -4.40 -10.01 -1.12
CA PRO A 77 -3.44 -10.02 -2.23
C PRO A 77 -4.04 -9.57 -3.56
N TRP A 78 -5.25 -9.99 -3.85
CA TRP A 78 -5.96 -9.58 -5.07
C TRP A 78 -6.31 -8.09 -5.07
N ALA A 79 -6.84 -7.55 -3.97
CA ALA A 79 -7.15 -6.13 -3.82
C ALA A 79 -5.90 -5.26 -3.91
N LEU A 80 -4.79 -5.69 -3.28
CA LEU A 80 -3.51 -5.00 -3.34
C LEU A 80 -2.90 -5.00 -4.75
N ARG A 81 -3.10 -6.08 -5.53
CA ARG A 81 -2.70 -6.10 -6.95
C ARG A 81 -3.45 -5.07 -7.78
N ILE A 82 -4.77 -4.92 -7.53
CA ILE A 82 -5.56 -3.87 -8.17
C ILE A 82 -5.04 -2.49 -7.78
N SER A 83 -4.78 -2.27 -6.48
CA SER A 83 -4.29 -1.01 -5.94
C SER A 83 -2.93 -0.63 -6.52
N HIS A 84 -1.98 -1.57 -6.53
CA HIS A 84 -0.65 -1.39 -7.10
C HIS A 84 -0.72 -1.00 -8.58
N ASN A 85 -1.45 -1.78 -9.39
CA ASN A 85 -1.59 -1.50 -10.81
C ASN A 85 -2.23 -0.12 -11.06
N PHE A 86 -3.22 0.24 -10.24
CA PHE A 86 -3.89 1.52 -10.32
C PHE A 86 -2.92 2.69 -10.04
N CYS A 87 -2.11 2.60 -8.99
CA CYS A 87 -1.09 3.59 -8.67
C CYS A 87 -0.03 3.70 -9.79
N VAL A 88 0.48 2.58 -10.30
CA VAL A 88 1.43 2.56 -11.41
C VAL A 88 0.84 3.23 -12.66
N ASP A 89 -0.41 2.93 -13.00
CA ASP A 89 -1.08 3.53 -14.15
C ASP A 89 -1.34 5.03 -13.94
N HIS A 90 -1.65 5.46 -12.71
CA HIS A 90 -1.75 6.88 -12.36
C HIS A 90 -0.43 7.60 -12.64
N PHE A 91 0.70 7.11 -12.14
CA PHE A 91 2.01 7.73 -12.40
C PHE A 91 2.40 7.71 -13.87
N ARG A 92 2.06 6.67 -14.62
CA ARG A 92 2.29 6.62 -16.06
C ARG A 92 1.49 7.70 -16.80
N LYS A 93 0.24 7.94 -16.39
CA LYS A 93 -0.59 9.02 -16.96
C LYS A 93 0.01 10.38 -16.64
N VAL A 94 0.36 10.66 -15.40
CA VAL A 94 0.99 11.92 -14.98
C VAL A 94 2.27 12.19 -15.78
N LYS A 95 3.15 11.21 -15.93
CA LYS A 95 4.39 11.34 -16.72
C LYS A 95 4.14 11.58 -18.22
N ARG A 96 3.01 11.15 -18.77
CA ARG A 96 2.66 11.34 -20.18
C ARG A 96 1.96 12.66 -20.49
N THR A 97 1.36 13.28 -19.47
CA THR A 97 0.74 14.60 -19.65
C THR A 97 1.85 15.64 -19.66
N PRO A 98 2.07 16.38 -20.77
CA PRO A 98 3.10 17.41 -20.83
C PRO A 98 2.71 18.51 -19.85
N THR A 99 3.39 18.57 -18.72
CA THR A 99 3.32 19.72 -17.82
C THR A 99 3.99 20.88 -18.55
N ILE A 100 3.28 21.99 -18.75
CA ILE A 100 3.88 23.25 -19.20
C ILE A 100 4.87 23.63 -18.11
N LYS A 101 6.16 23.42 -18.37
CA LYS A 101 7.23 23.85 -17.48
C LYS A 101 7.24 25.37 -17.46
N THR A 102 6.70 25.97 -16.41
CA THR A 102 7.01 27.33 -16.04
C THR A 102 8.44 27.34 -15.53
N SER A 103 9.26 28.29 -15.95
CA SER A 103 10.71 28.36 -15.77
C SER A 103 11.18 28.62 -14.34
N ASP A 104 10.47 28.13 -13.32
CA ASP A 104 10.81 28.22 -11.90
C ASP A 104 10.61 26.88 -11.20
N ASP A 105 11.06 25.79 -11.86
CA ASP A 105 11.03 24.45 -11.30
C ASP A 105 12.18 24.22 -10.31
N GLN A 106 12.00 24.68 -9.09
CA GLN A 106 12.45 23.93 -7.94
C GLN A 106 11.48 22.77 -7.75
N ASP A 107 12.04 21.55 -7.68
CA ASP A 107 11.32 20.29 -7.50
C ASP A 107 10.25 20.40 -6.39
N LEU A 108 8.97 20.56 -6.79
CA LEU A 108 7.82 20.57 -5.88
C LEU A 108 7.59 19.22 -5.18
N PHE A 109 8.46 18.26 -5.39
CA PHE A 109 8.43 16.95 -4.72
C PHE A 109 9.12 16.94 -3.35
N GLU A 110 9.76 18.04 -2.91
CA GLU A 110 10.45 18.08 -1.61
C GLU A 110 9.64 18.67 -0.45
N VAL A 111 8.46 19.19 -0.66
CA VAL A 111 7.72 19.87 0.41
C VAL A 111 6.32 19.31 0.54
N ILE A 112 6.13 18.29 1.35
CA ILE A 112 5.00 18.17 2.28
C ILE A 112 5.34 17.06 3.30
N ASN A 113 6.13 17.44 4.31
CA ASN A 113 6.11 16.79 5.61
C ASN A 113 5.09 17.54 6.47
N HIS A 114 3.89 17.04 6.59
CA HIS A 114 2.99 17.46 7.65
C HIS A 114 2.50 16.25 8.45
N SER A 115 3.10 16.14 9.63
CA SER A 115 2.61 15.33 10.72
C SER A 115 1.78 16.22 11.64
N ASP A 116 0.54 15.86 11.88
CA ASP A 116 -0.24 16.42 12.96
C ASP A 116 -0.18 15.52 14.19
N HIS A 117 0.02 16.15 15.34
CA HIS A 117 0.38 15.54 16.61
C HIS A 117 -0.79 15.37 17.55
N SER A 118 -0.81 14.27 18.31
CA SER A 118 -1.28 14.30 19.69
C SER A 118 -0.95 13.06 20.54
N ALA A 119 -0.35 13.34 21.70
CA ALA A 119 -0.37 12.73 23.05
C ALA A 119 0.48 11.49 23.41
N ASP A 120 1.26 11.73 24.28
CA ASP A 120 2.40 11.40 25.13
C ASP A 120 2.84 9.97 25.52
N TYR A 121 2.11 8.89 25.46
CA TYR A 121 2.65 7.55 25.81
C TYR A 121 2.63 6.57 24.63
N LYS A 122 1.82 6.84 23.65
CA LYS A 122 1.90 6.23 22.30
C LYS A 122 3.09 6.83 21.51
N MET A 123 3.71 7.87 22.03
CA MET A 123 4.67 8.73 21.35
C MET A 123 5.98 8.03 20.97
N THR A 124 6.58 7.24 21.86
CA THR A 124 7.88 6.60 21.59
C THR A 124 7.77 5.52 20.50
N ARG A 125 6.72 4.70 20.53
CA ARG A 125 6.46 3.72 19.48
C ARG A 125 6.06 4.36 18.16
N LYS A 126 5.27 5.43 18.21
CA LYS A 126 4.84 6.19 17.05
C LYS A 126 6.02 6.95 16.41
N GLN A 127 6.90 7.54 17.24
CA GLN A 127 8.13 8.19 16.77
C GLN A 127 9.10 7.20 16.14
N THR A 128 9.31 6.02 16.74
CA THR A 128 10.15 4.97 16.15
C THR A 128 9.56 4.48 14.83
N HIS A 129 8.24 4.30 14.77
CA HIS A 129 7.55 3.87 13.55
C HIS A 129 7.65 4.93 12.45
N GLN A 130 7.46 6.21 12.78
CA GLN A 130 7.63 7.33 11.86
C GLN A 130 9.07 7.45 11.35
N SER A 131 10.04 7.27 12.26
CA SER A 131 11.46 7.30 11.88
C SER A 131 11.84 6.16 10.94
N ILE A 132 11.32 4.94 11.16
CA ILE A 132 11.52 3.81 10.26
C ILE A 132 10.85 4.08 8.91
N GLN A 133 9.65 4.65 8.91
CA GLN A 133 8.92 5.01 7.69
C GLN A 133 9.72 5.99 6.83
N GLN A 134 10.28 7.03 7.45
CA GLN A 134 11.18 7.98 6.77
C GLN A 134 12.41 7.29 6.16
N LEU A 135 12.98 6.29 6.84
CA LEU A 135 14.09 5.52 6.30
C LEU A 135 13.69 4.64 5.11
N VAL A 136 12.50 4.04 5.18
CA VAL A 136 11.93 3.27 4.05
C VAL A 136 11.73 4.16 2.83
N ASP A 137 11.32 5.41 3.04
CA ASP A 137 11.12 6.39 1.96
C ASP A 137 12.40 6.82 1.25
N LEU A 138 13.55 6.72 1.94
CA LEU A 138 14.87 7.01 1.37
C LEU A 138 15.44 5.85 0.55
N LEU A 139 14.82 4.67 0.61
CA LEU A 139 15.28 3.53 -0.20
C LEU A 139 15.02 3.74 -1.70
N PRO A 140 15.86 3.14 -2.56
CA PRO A 140 15.52 3.01 -3.96
C PRO A 140 14.13 2.42 -4.16
N GLU A 141 13.38 2.92 -5.13
CA GLU A 141 11.97 2.60 -5.38
C GLU A 141 11.68 1.10 -5.37
N GLU A 142 12.50 0.33 -6.08
CA GLU A 142 12.34 -1.12 -6.19
C GLU A 142 12.56 -1.88 -4.87
N GLN A 143 13.45 -1.41 -4.00
CA GLN A 143 13.70 -2.00 -2.68
C GLN A 143 12.59 -1.63 -1.71
N ARG A 144 12.14 -0.37 -1.73
CA ARG A 144 11.03 0.13 -0.93
C ARG A 144 9.75 -0.64 -1.25
N GLU A 145 9.42 -0.79 -2.53
CA GLU A 145 8.25 -1.51 -2.99
C GLU A 145 8.19 -2.93 -2.43
N ILE A 146 9.27 -3.70 -2.53
CA ILE A 146 9.32 -5.07 -2.01
C ILE A 146 9.12 -5.11 -0.48
N ILE A 147 9.75 -4.18 0.26
CA ILE A 147 9.62 -4.09 1.71
C ILE A 147 8.17 -3.78 2.10
N VAL A 148 7.54 -2.81 1.43
CA VAL A 148 6.15 -2.42 1.67
C VAL A 148 5.22 -3.59 1.40
N LEU A 149 5.32 -4.22 0.24
CA LEU A 149 4.48 -5.34 -0.14
C LEU A 149 4.68 -6.56 0.79
N ARG A 150 5.90 -6.80 1.26
CA ARG A 150 6.17 -7.90 2.18
C ARG A 150 5.71 -7.62 3.60
N HIS A 151 5.99 -6.42 4.13
CA HIS A 151 5.78 -6.10 5.53
C HIS A 151 4.35 -5.61 5.82
N TYR A 152 3.85 -4.66 5.03
CA TYR A 152 2.52 -4.08 5.26
C TYR A 152 1.40 -4.88 4.58
N ALA A 153 1.64 -5.37 3.39
CA ALA A 153 0.67 -6.18 2.65
C ALA A 153 0.73 -7.67 3.00
N ASN A 154 1.78 -8.12 3.69
CA ASN A 154 2.02 -9.53 4.08
C ASN A 154 2.00 -10.50 2.89
N LEU A 155 2.42 -10.05 1.70
CA LEU A 155 2.47 -10.87 0.50
C LEU A 155 3.64 -11.85 0.52
N SER A 156 3.45 -13.03 -0.07
CA SER A 156 4.55 -13.95 -0.34
C SER A 156 5.47 -13.42 -1.45
N PHE A 157 6.74 -13.85 -1.48
CA PHE A 157 7.65 -13.45 -2.56
C PHE A 157 7.19 -13.87 -3.96
N LYS A 158 6.39 -14.94 -4.06
CA LYS A 158 5.77 -15.35 -5.33
C LYS A 158 4.71 -14.34 -5.79
N GLU A 159 3.86 -13.86 -4.88
CA GLU A 159 2.85 -12.85 -5.17
C GLU A 159 3.50 -11.50 -5.51
N ILE A 160 4.51 -11.10 -4.73
CA ILE A 160 5.29 -9.88 -4.98
C ILE A 160 5.95 -9.94 -6.37
N ALA A 161 6.63 -11.04 -6.69
CA ALA A 161 7.28 -11.23 -7.98
C ALA A 161 6.30 -11.12 -9.17
N THR A 162 5.11 -11.71 -9.02
CA THR A 162 4.03 -11.58 -10.01
C THR A 162 3.55 -10.13 -10.13
N MET A 163 3.41 -9.43 -9.00
CA MET A 163 2.88 -8.07 -8.94
C MET A 163 3.85 -7.04 -9.52
N THR A 164 5.14 -7.17 -9.19
CA THR A 164 6.22 -6.28 -9.64
C THR A 164 6.87 -6.71 -10.95
N ASN A 165 6.31 -7.75 -11.59
CA ASN A 165 6.79 -8.30 -12.87
C ASN A 165 8.29 -8.62 -12.86
N CYS A 166 8.76 -9.27 -11.80
CA CYS A 166 10.15 -9.71 -11.66
C CYS A 166 10.25 -11.20 -11.26
N SER A 167 11.46 -11.76 -11.26
CA SER A 167 11.67 -13.12 -10.74
C SER A 167 11.60 -13.16 -9.20
N ILE A 168 11.26 -14.32 -8.63
CA ILE A 168 11.30 -14.52 -7.17
C ILE A 168 12.69 -14.22 -6.61
N ASN A 169 13.75 -14.64 -7.32
CA ASN A 169 15.13 -14.37 -6.91
C ASN A 169 15.46 -12.87 -6.94
N THR A 170 14.92 -12.12 -7.90
CA THR A 170 15.04 -10.66 -7.95
C THR A 170 14.33 -10.02 -6.78
N ALA A 171 13.10 -10.45 -6.45
CA ALA A 171 12.37 -9.94 -5.30
C ALA A 171 13.12 -10.22 -3.97
N LEU A 172 13.67 -11.44 -3.81
CA LEU A 172 14.49 -11.79 -2.65
C LEU A 172 15.76 -10.94 -2.56
N GLY A 173 16.44 -10.72 -3.70
CA GLY A 173 17.61 -9.85 -3.78
C GLY A 173 17.30 -8.40 -3.39
N ARG A 174 16.26 -7.82 -3.95
CA ARG A 174 15.79 -6.47 -3.61
C ARG A 174 15.45 -6.33 -2.13
N MET A 175 14.75 -7.32 -1.54
CA MET A 175 14.47 -7.37 -0.11
C MET A 175 15.75 -7.38 0.72
N ARG A 176 16.69 -8.27 0.38
CA ARG A 176 17.98 -8.37 1.09
C ARG A 176 18.74 -7.06 1.07
N TYR A 177 18.90 -6.44 -0.10
CA TYR A 177 19.62 -5.17 -0.23
C TYR A 177 18.87 -4.02 0.45
N GLY A 178 17.55 -4.00 0.37
CA GLY A 178 16.72 -3.02 1.08
C GLY A 178 16.94 -3.09 2.60
N LEU A 179 16.95 -4.28 3.19
CA LEU A 179 17.22 -4.48 4.62
C LEU A 179 18.66 -4.08 5.00
N ILE A 180 19.66 -4.36 4.14
CA ILE A 180 21.04 -3.92 4.36
C ILE A 180 21.10 -2.39 4.38
N ASN A 181 20.50 -1.72 3.40
CA ASN A 181 20.46 -0.27 3.32
C ASN A 181 19.73 0.37 4.50
N LEU A 182 18.58 -0.19 4.91
CA LEU A 182 17.86 0.28 6.10
C LEU A 182 18.74 0.18 7.35
N ARG A 183 19.38 -0.97 7.57
CA ARG A 183 20.25 -1.18 8.72
C ARG A 183 21.42 -0.18 8.73
N LYS A 184 22.01 0.09 7.57
CA LYS A 184 23.06 1.10 7.43
C LYS A 184 22.56 2.49 7.84
N MET A 185 21.43 2.93 7.30
CA MET A 185 20.82 4.23 7.61
C MET A 185 20.40 4.35 9.09
N MET A 186 19.92 3.26 9.70
CA MET A 186 19.58 3.22 11.13
C MET A 186 20.84 3.41 11.99
N ASN A 187 21.92 2.72 11.66
CA ASN A 187 23.20 2.87 12.40
C ASN A 187 23.77 4.29 12.28
N GLU A 188 23.71 4.90 11.09
CA GLU A 188 24.15 6.28 10.86
C GLU A 188 23.34 7.31 11.67
N ARG A 189 22.08 7.00 12.01
CA ARG A 189 21.20 7.83 12.85
C ARG A 189 21.23 7.44 14.34
N GLY A 190 22.10 6.52 14.75
CA GLY A 190 22.21 6.07 16.14
C GLY A 190 20.97 5.33 16.65
N MET A 191 20.15 4.80 15.74
CA MET A 191 18.97 3.99 16.08
C MET A 191 19.41 2.55 16.34
N THR A 192 19.53 2.15 17.60
CA THR A 192 19.78 0.77 18.01
C THR A 192 18.45 -0.03 17.96
N MET A 193 18.53 -1.25 17.41
CA MET A 193 17.44 -2.23 17.52
C MET A 193 17.40 -2.85 18.91
#